data_b54f006598d0883506077878c95eef11
#
_entry.id   b54f006598d0883506077878c95eef11
#
_cell.length_a   1.000
_cell.length_b   1.000
_cell.length_c   1.000
_cell.angle_alpha   90.00
_cell.angle_beta   90.00
_cell.angle_gamma   90.00
#
_symmetry.space_group_name_H-M   'P 1'
#
loop_
_entity.id
_entity.type
_entity.pdbx_description
1 polymer ?
#
loop_
_entity_poly.entity_id
_entity_poly.type
_entity_poly.pdbx_seq_one_letter_code
_entity_poly.pdbx_strand_id
1 'polypeptide(L)'
;MDFHLTPEQRDFQDAVRRYAEKELRDGARDRAHSNEYPWDVARSMAQQGLLGITIAQANGGIGGSLMDAVIAIETVASVCPRSADVVQAGNFGAIRVLAEYGNAIQKEKYLRPLLAGDMLIAVGMTEPEAGSAVTELKTSATPDGDGWRINGSKIFTTHGPHADVILAYVRFGPGTQGIGSVLIDTKAEGVRLGKRSAFMSDEEWAEIFFDNVFVPNDMVVLGEGGFKKQIAGFNVERIGNTARSLALGRYAFEEARAWAMQRKQFGRLLCEFQGLQWKFADMRIKLDAGQLLLYRAASNADTGFPSATETAIAKAYCNQTGF
;
A
#
# COMPACT_ATOMS: atom_id res chain seq x y z
N MET A 1 6.10 9.44 -27.01
CA MET A 1 5.63 8.90 -25.73
C MET A 1 4.33 8.17 -26.03
N ASP A 2 4.30 6.87 -25.84
CA ASP A 2 3.09 6.05 -26.00
C ASP A 2 2.42 5.91 -24.64
N PHE A 3 1.13 6.24 -24.55
CA PHE A 3 0.33 6.12 -23.34
C PHE A 3 -0.56 4.88 -23.32
N HIS A 4 -0.43 4.02 -24.32
CA HIS A 4 -1.18 2.79 -24.40
C HIS A 4 -0.44 1.65 -23.70
N LEU A 5 -1.21 0.76 -23.08
CA LEU A 5 -0.67 -0.48 -22.55
C LEU A 5 -0.11 -1.34 -23.70
N THR A 6 1.00 -2.03 -23.46
CA THR A 6 1.52 -3.02 -24.40
C THR A 6 0.54 -4.19 -24.58
N PRO A 7 0.68 -5.02 -25.62
CA PRO A 7 -0.13 -6.23 -25.75
C PRO A 7 -0.05 -7.12 -24.50
N GLU A 8 1.13 -7.35 -23.95
CA GLU A 8 1.38 -8.16 -22.77
C GLU A 8 0.70 -7.58 -21.52
N GLN A 9 0.74 -6.23 -21.36
CA GLN A 9 0.05 -5.54 -20.27
C GLN A 9 -1.47 -5.63 -20.39
N ARG A 10 -2.01 -5.62 -21.62
CA ARG A 10 -3.44 -5.84 -21.85
C ARG A 10 -3.86 -7.27 -21.53
N ASP A 11 -3.09 -8.25 -21.97
CA ASP A 11 -3.34 -9.66 -21.65
C ASP A 11 -3.31 -9.92 -20.15
N PHE A 12 -2.35 -9.31 -19.46
CA PHE A 12 -2.26 -9.34 -17.98
C PHE A 12 -3.49 -8.66 -17.35
N GLN A 13 -3.85 -7.46 -17.78
CA GLN A 13 -5.05 -6.75 -17.31
C GLN A 13 -6.31 -7.60 -17.46
N ASP A 14 -6.48 -8.26 -18.63
CA ASP A 14 -7.63 -9.11 -18.90
C ASP A 14 -7.64 -10.37 -18.02
N ALA A 15 -6.47 -10.94 -17.74
CA ALA A 15 -6.36 -12.08 -16.82
C ALA A 15 -6.75 -11.68 -15.39
N VAL A 16 -6.22 -10.55 -14.90
CA VAL A 16 -6.57 -9.99 -13.58
C VAL A 16 -8.07 -9.65 -13.51
N ARG A 17 -8.64 -9.11 -14.58
CA ARG A 17 -10.07 -8.79 -14.64
C ARG A 17 -10.94 -10.04 -14.53
N ARG A 18 -10.62 -11.10 -15.30
CA ARG A 18 -11.35 -12.38 -15.21
C ARG A 18 -11.30 -12.97 -13.80
N TYR A 19 -10.13 -12.92 -13.15
CA TYR A 19 -9.97 -13.34 -11.78
C TYR A 19 -10.86 -12.50 -10.84
N ALA A 20 -10.76 -11.18 -10.91
CA ALA A 20 -11.49 -10.28 -10.03
C ALA A 20 -13.02 -10.44 -10.18
N GLU A 21 -13.50 -10.55 -11.41
CA GLU A 21 -14.93 -10.77 -11.70
C GLU A 21 -15.44 -12.09 -11.11
N LYS A 22 -14.64 -13.15 -11.23
CA LYS A 22 -15.04 -14.49 -10.78
C LYS A 22 -14.96 -14.64 -9.26
N GLU A 23 -13.89 -14.15 -8.65
CA GLU A 23 -13.57 -14.47 -7.24
C GLU A 23 -13.89 -13.31 -6.27
N LEU A 24 -13.98 -12.06 -6.76
CA LEU A 24 -14.08 -10.90 -5.86
C LEU A 24 -15.40 -10.13 -5.98
N ARG A 25 -16.14 -10.26 -7.07
CA ARG A 25 -17.42 -9.54 -7.27
C ARG A 25 -18.42 -9.89 -6.19
N ASP A 26 -18.62 -11.18 -5.96
CA ASP A 26 -19.45 -11.65 -4.86
C ASP A 26 -18.75 -11.30 -3.52
N GLY A 27 -19.50 -10.73 -2.59
CA GLY A 27 -18.99 -10.26 -1.31
C GLY A 27 -18.18 -8.94 -1.35
N ALA A 28 -18.06 -8.26 -2.51
CA ALA A 28 -17.34 -6.98 -2.60
C ALA A 28 -17.92 -5.91 -1.66
N ARG A 29 -19.25 -5.86 -1.54
CA ARG A 29 -19.95 -4.94 -0.65
C ARG A 29 -19.71 -5.29 0.83
N ASP A 30 -19.73 -6.57 1.18
CA ASP A 30 -19.51 -7.02 2.57
C ASP A 30 -18.06 -6.72 2.99
N ARG A 31 -17.10 -6.95 2.09
CA ARG A 31 -15.69 -6.58 2.34
C ARG A 31 -15.49 -5.09 2.50
N ALA A 32 -16.24 -4.25 1.78
CA ALA A 32 -16.17 -2.80 1.91
C ALA A 32 -16.64 -2.27 3.27
N HIS A 33 -17.44 -3.05 4.00
CA HIS A 33 -17.97 -2.74 5.33
C HIS A 33 -17.40 -3.66 6.43
N SER A 34 -16.23 -4.26 6.19
CA SER A 34 -15.58 -5.14 7.15
C SER A 34 -14.30 -4.52 7.67
N ASN A 35 -14.11 -4.57 8.99
CA ASN A 35 -12.87 -4.19 9.64
C ASN A 35 -11.80 -5.29 9.54
N GLU A 36 -12.20 -6.53 9.25
CA GLU A 36 -11.29 -7.66 9.17
C GLU A 36 -10.40 -7.60 7.93
N TYR A 37 -9.16 -8.07 8.07
CA TYR A 37 -8.28 -8.25 6.92
C TYR A 37 -8.74 -9.49 6.13
N PRO A 38 -8.91 -9.41 4.81
CA PRO A 38 -9.46 -10.49 3.99
C PRO A 38 -8.40 -11.55 3.66
N TRP A 39 -8.08 -12.42 4.61
CA TRP A 39 -7.04 -13.45 4.49
C TRP A 39 -7.28 -14.45 3.36
N ASP A 40 -8.52 -14.81 3.11
CA ASP A 40 -8.94 -15.67 2.00
C ASP A 40 -8.61 -15.03 0.64
N VAL A 41 -8.89 -13.73 0.50
CA VAL A 41 -8.54 -12.95 -0.68
C VAL A 41 -7.02 -12.85 -0.85
N ALA A 42 -6.29 -12.62 0.25
CA ALA A 42 -4.83 -12.52 0.21
C ALA A 42 -4.19 -13.81 -0.31
N ARG A 43 -4.60 -14.97 0.22
CA ARG A 43 -4.13 -16.29 -0.25
C ARG A 43 -4.53 -16.57 -1.69
N SER A 44 -5.76 -16.25 -2.07
CA SER A 44 -6.23 -16.40 -3.45
C SER A 44 -5.39 -15.54 -4.41
N MET A 45 -5.12 -14.28 -4.05
CA MET A 45 -4.28 -13.38 -4.84
C MET A 45 -2.83 -13.85 -4.93
N ALA A 46 -2.28 -14.40 -3.85
CA ALA A 46 -0.94 -14.98 -3.85
C ALA A 46 -0.83 -16.13 -4.87
N GLN A 47 -1.82 -17.02 -4.92
CA GLN A 47 -1.89 -18.12 -5.88
C GLN A 47 -1.98 -17.63 -7.33
N GLN A 48 -2.53 -16.44 -7.57
CA GLN A 48 -2.58 -15.81 -8.90
C GLN A 48 -1.33 -14.98 -9.24
N GLY A 49 -0.33 -14.93 -8.35
CA GLY A 49 0.87 -14.11 -8.55
C GLY A 49 0.62 -12.60 -8.43
N LEU A 50 -0.44 -12.18 -7.75
CA LEU A 50 -0.76 -10.76 -7.55
C LEU A 50 -0.05 -10.17 -6.32
N LEU A 51 0.56 -10.99 -5.47
CA LEU A 51 1.47 -10.56 -4.42
C LEU A 51 2.92 -10.73 -4.90
N GLY A 52 3.76 -9.72 -4.65
CA GLY A 52 5.16 -9.76 -5.07
C GLY A 52 5.40 -9.51 -6.57
N ILE A 53 4.48 -8.88 -7.30
CA ILE A 53 4.68 -8.48 -8.70
C ILE A 53 5.98 -7.70 -8.85
N THR A 54 6.21 -6.70 -7.97
CA THR A 54 7.38 -5.81 -8.01
C THR A 54 8.63 -6.38 -7.33
N ILE A 55 8.56 -7.57 -6.76
CA ILE A 55 9.66 -8.22 -6.05
C ILE A 55 10.41 -9.14 -6.98
N ALA A 56 11.75 -9.08 -6.96
CA ALA A 56 12.60 -9.88 -7.82
C ALA A 56 12.37 -11.39 -7.62
N GLN A 57 12.48 -12.18 -8.69
CA GLN A 57 12.31 -13.64 -8.67
C GLN A 57 13.27 -14.32 -7.69
N ALA A 58 14.50 -13.82 -7.56
CA ALA A 58 15.47 -14.31 -6.59
C ALA A 58 15.01 -14.19 -5.12
N ASN A 59 14.03 -13.33 -4.84
CA ASN A 59 13.41 -13.15 -3.54
C ASN A 59 11.99 -13.78 -3.46
N GLY A 60 11.62 -14.61 -4.42
CA GLY A 60 10.33 -15.30 -4.46
C GLY A 60 9.17 -14.50 -5.08
N GLY A 61 9.45 -13.32 -5.65
CA GLY A 61 8.46 -12.51 -6.36
C GLY A 61 8.34 -12.86 -7.84
N ILE A 62 7.57 -12.05 -8.57
CA ILE A 62 7.31 -12.23 -10.01
C ILE A 62 8.38 -11.52 -10.86
N GLY A 63 8.99 -10.44 -10.37
CA GLY A 63 9.98 -9.66 -11.10
C GLY A 63 9.39 -8.74 -12.18
N GLY A 64 8.12 -8.39 -12.04
CA GLY A 64 7.44 -7.43 -12.90
C GLY A 64 7.73 -5.98 -12.55
N SER A 65 7.17 -5.07 -13.32
CA SER A 65 7.37 -3.62 -13.19
C SER A 65 6.41 -2.98 -12.18
N LEU A 66 6.69 -1.73 -11.80
CA LEU A 66 5.72 -0.91 -11.03
C LEU A 66 4.44 -0.69 -11.83
N MET A 67 4.53 -0.61 -13.15
CA MET A 67 3.38 -0.46 -14.03
C MET A 67 2.46 -1.68 -13.96
N ASP A 68 3.01 -2.89 -13.91
CA ASP A 68 2.20 -4.12 -13.78
C ASP A 68 1.44 -4.15 -12.46
N ALA A 69 2.08 -3.72 -11.35
CA ALA A 69 1.40 -3.62 -10.07
C ALA A 69 0.30 -2.53 -10.07
N VAL A 70 0.52 -1.39 -10.74
CA VAL A 70 -0.51 -0.35 -10.93
C VAL A 70 -1.70 -0.92 -11.72
N ILE A 71 -1.46 -1.62 -12.83
CA ILE A 71 -2.51 -2.27 -13.62
C ILE A 71 -3.31 -3.27 -12.78
N ALA A 72 -2.64 -4.07 -11.95
CA ALA A 72 -3.29 -5.02 -11.06
C ALA A 72 -4.20 -4.31 -10.03
N ILE A 73 -3.70 -3.25 -9.36
CA ILE A 73 -4.48 -2.46 -8.40
C ILE A 73 -5.73 -1.86 -9.06
N GLU A 74 -5.56 -1.20 -10.20
CA GLU A 74 -6.67 -0.55 -10.92
C GLU A 74 -7.72 -1.56 -11.39
N THR A 75 -7.27 -2.70 -11.89
CA THR A 75 -8.15 -3.74 -12.40
C THR A 75 -8.94 -4.41 -11.27
N VAL A 76 -8.29 -4.78 -10.17
CA VAL A 76 -8.96 -5.32 -8.99
C VAL A 76 -9.95 -4.30 -8.41
N ALA A 77 -9.54 -3.04 -8.29
CA ALA A 77 -10.39 -1.98 -7.75
C ALA A 77 -11.64 -1.72 -8.61
N SER A 78 -11.60 -1.99 -9.91
CA SER A 78 -12.77 -1.84 -10.78
C SER A 78 -13.91 -2.83 -10.44
N VAL A 79 -13.60 -3.87 -9.67
CA VAL A 79 -14.56 -4.91 -9.23
C VAL A 79 -14.78 -4.85 -7.72
N CYS A 80 -13.70 -4.75 -6.96
CA CYS A 80 -13.71 -4.72 -5.50
C CYS A 80 -12.62 -3.77 -4.97
N PRO A 81 -12.94 -2.48 -4.76
CA PRO A 81 -11.96 -1.48 -4.30
C PRO A 81 -11.24 -1.88 -3.01
N ARG A 82 -11.93 -2.53 -2.06
CA ARG A 82 -11.35 -2.99 -0.80
C ARG A 82 -10.25 -4.03 -1.00
N SER A 83 -10.45 -4.94 -1.96
CA SER A 83 -9.47 -6.00 -2.27
C SER A 83 -8.22 -5.46 -3.00
N ALA A 84 -8.26 -4.28 -3.61
CA ALA A 84 -7.10 -3.65 -4.21
C ALA A 84 -6.03 -3.25 -3.18
N ASP A 85 -6.43 -3.07 -1.90
CA ASP A 85 -5.52 -2.86 -0.79
C ASP A 85 -4.59 -4.06 -0.56
N VAL A 86 -5.10 -5.27 -0.71
CA VAL A 86 -4.31 -6.51 -0.60
C VAL A 86 -3.21 -6.55 -1.66
N VAL A 87 -3.52 -6.15 -2.92
CA VAL A 87 -2.50 -6.04 -3.98
C VAL A 87 -1.47 -4.98 -3.62
N GLN A 88 -1.90 -3.82 -3.09
CA GLN A 88 -0.98 -2.77 -2.66
C GLN A 88 -0.06 -3.27 -1.53
N ALA A 89 -0.62 -3.85 -0.46
CA ALA A 89 0.14 -4.35 0.69
C ALA A 89 1.16 -5.43 0.30
N GLY A 90 0.82 -6.28 -0.68
CA GLY A 90 1.68 -7.36 -1.19
C GLY A 90 2.78 -6.92 -2.16
N ASN A 91 2.81 -5.62 -2.58
CA ASN A 91 3.74 -5.14 -3.60
C ASN A 91 4.53 -3.90 -3.20
N PHE A 92 4.06 -3.14 -2.22
CA PHE A 92 4.59 -1.83 -1.87
C PHE A 92 4.85 -1.73 -0.36
N GLY A 93 5.44 -0.62 0.09
CA GLY A 93 5.66 -0.36 1.52
C GLY A 93 6.67 -1.28 2.17
N ALA A 94 6.32 -1.81 3.35
CA ALA A 94 7.22 -2.57 4.19
C ALA A 94 7.74 -3.86 3.52
N ILE A 95 6.90 -4.56 2.77
CA ILE A 95 7.28 -5.79 2.07
C ILE A 95 8.39 -5.51 1.03
N ARG A 96 8.33 -4.36 0.36
CA ARG A 96 9.35 -3.96 -0.61
C ARG A 96 10.67 -3.64 0.07
N VAL A 97 10.65 -2.94 1.21
CA VAL A 97 11.86 -2.66 2.00
C VAL A 97 12.50 -3.96 2.49
N LEU A 98 11.69 -4.89 2.99
CA LEU A 98 12.15 -6.21 3.41
C LEU A 98 12.75 -7.02 2.25
N ALA A 99 12.12 -7.03 1.09
CA ALA A 99 12.61 -7.73 -0.08
C ALA A 99 13.94 -7.18 -0.60
N GLU A 100 14.11 -5.84 -0.56
CA GLU A 100 15.30 -5.16 -1.06
C GLU A 100 16.48 -5.24 -0.09
N TYR A 101 16.22 -4.99 1.19
CA TYR A 101 17.29 -4.79 2.19
C TYR A 101 17.36 -5.89 3.25
N GLY A 102 16.36 -6.76 3.34
CA GLY A 102 16.34 -7.85 4.31
C GLY A 102 17.45 -8.88 4.09
N ASN A 103 17.98 -9.43 5.17
CA ASN A 103 18.92 -10.55 5.15
C ASN A 103 18.18 -11.88 4.87
N ALA A 104 18.93 -12.98 4.71
CA ALA A 104 18.37 -14.29 4.40
C ALA A 104 17.39 -14.80 5.48
N ILE A 105 17.71 -14.57 6.76
CA ILE A 105 16.88 -14.98 7.91
C ILE A 105 15.55 -14.24 7.87
N GLN A 106 15.58 -12.92 7.69
CA GLN A 106 14.40 -12.08 7.61
C GLN A 106 13.50 -12.45 6.40
N LYS A 107 14.11 -12.73 5.26
CA LYS A 107 13.36 -13.13 4.05
C LYS A 107 12.71 -14.50 4.21
N GLU A 108 13.40 -15.47 4.76
CA GLU A 108 12.83 -16.80 5.01
C GLU A 108 11.70 -16.73 6.05
N LYS A 109 11.92 -15.99 7.16
CA LYS A 109 10.97 -15.91 8.26
C LYS A 109 9.70 -15.13 7.90
N TYR A 110 9.86 -14.02 7.15
CA TYR A 110 8.75 -13.07 6.93
C TYR A 110 8.36 -12.91 5.45
N LEU A 111 9.32 -12.68 4.54
CA LEU A 111 8.99 -12.36 3.15
C LEU A 111 8.25 -13.51 2.48
N ARG A 112 8.67 -14.74 2.70
CA ARG A 112 8.06 -15.92 2.10
C ARG A 112 6.58 -16.09 2.50
N PRO A 113 6.20 -16.08 3.79
CA PRO A 113 4.79 -16.17 4.17
C PRO A 113 3.99 -14.90 3.82
N LEU A 114 4.60 -13.72 3.75
CA LEU A 114 3.95 -12.50 3.24
C LEU A 114 3.55 -12.66 1.76
N LEU A 115 4.43 -13.21 0.94
CA LEU A 115 4.15 -13.48 -0.47
C LEU A 115 3.13 -14.61 -0.68
N ALA A 116 3.00 -15.51 0.27
CA ALA A 116 1.95 -16.55 0.27
C ALA A 116 0.58 -16.04 0.75
N GLY A 117 0.49 -14.81 1.27
CA GLY A 117 -0.74 -14.26 1.85
C GLY A 117 -1.10 -14.84 3.23
N ASP A 118 -0.12 -15.45 3.92
CA ASP A 118 -0.29 -16.07 5.23
C ASP A 118 0.15 -15.18 6.39
N MET A 119 0.85 -14.09 6.08
CA MET A 119 1.26 -13.06 7.03
C MET A 119 0.97 -11.67 6.50
N LEU A 120 0.91 -10.70 7.42
CA LEU A 120 0.76 -9.28 7.10
C LEU A 120 1.84 -8.47 7.81
N ILE A 121 2.48 -7.55 7.08
CA ILE A 121 3.46 -6.61 7.61
C ILE A 121 2.89 -5.20 7.64
N ALA A 122 3.02 -4.51 8.77
CA ALA A 122 2.66 -3.11 8.89
C ALA A 122 3.90 -2.21 8.98
N VAL A 123 3.73 -0.92 8.64
CA VAL A 123 4.75 0.12 8.82
C VAL A 123 4.47 0.91 10.07
N GLY A 124 5.39 0.88 11.03
CA GLY A 124 5.39 1.72 12.22
C GLY A 124 6.37 2.88 12.07
N MET A 125 5.92 4.01 11.52
CA MET A 125 6.77 5.19 11.30
C MET A 125 6.32 6.39 12.11
N THR A 126 5.06 6.80 11.98
CA THR A 126 4.49 8.00 12.59
C THR A 126 4.40 7.86 14.11
N GLU A 127 4.74 8.92 14.82
CA GLU A 127 4.58 9.06 16.26
C GLU A 127 3.64 10.23 16.58
N PRO A 128 3.06 10.31 17.80
CA PRO A 128 2.16 11.42 18.15
C PRO A 128 2.78 12.80 17.90
N GLU A 129 4.10 12.95 18.10
CA GLU A 129 4.83 14.22 17.94
C GLU A 129 5.67 14.28 16.65
N ALA A 130 5.72 13.21 15.86
CA ALA A 130 6.54 13.12 14.65
C ALA A 130 5.72 12.56 13.47
N GLY A 131 4.91 13.40 12.85
CA GLY A 131 4.17 13.14 11.63
C GLY A 131 4.95 13.57 10.39
N SER A 132 4.68 14.79 9.88
CA SER A 132 5.42 15.34 8.73
C SER A 132 6.92 15.48 9.02
N ALA A 133 7.28 15.83 10.25
CA ALA A 133 8.67 15.86 10.74
C ALA A 133 9.13 14.47 11.20
N VAL A 134 9.05 13.47 10.31
CA VAL A 134 9.42 12.07 10.62
C VAL A 134 10.86 11.92 11.13
N THR A 135 11.73 12.85 10.79
CA THR A 135 13.13 12.90 11.29
C THR A 135 13.23 13.20 12.79
N GLU A 136 12.14 13.61 13.42
CA GLU A 136 12.06 13.90 14.87
C GLU A 136 11.50 12.72 15.68
N LEU A 137 11.32 11.55 15.07
CA LEU A 137 10.86 10.35 15.76
C LEU A 137 11.74 10.05 16.98
N LYS A 138 11.11 9.59 18.07
CA LYS A 138 11.74 9.36 19.37
C LYS A 138 11.85 7.89 19.77
N THR A 139 11.10 6.98 19.11
CA THR A 139 11.22 5.55 19.36
C THR A 139 12.68 5.14 19.25
N SER A 140 13.27 4.72 20.36
CA SER A 140 14.70 4.47 20.50
C SER A 140 15.06 3.00 20.36
N ALA A 141 16.27 2.74 19.88
CA ALA A 141 16.93 1.44 19.92
C ALA A 141 18.21 1.60 20.71
N THR A 142 18.28 0.99 21.90
CA THR A 142 19.44 1.02 22.78
C THR A 142 20.15 -0.33 22.73
N PRO A 143 21.49 -0.39 22.58
CA PRO A 143 22.22 -1.66 22.56
C PRO A 143 21.98 -2.50 23.82
N ASP A 144 21.76 -3.82 23.64
CA ASP A 144 21.62 -4.78 24.73
C ASP A 144 22.13 -6.16 24.30
N GLY A 145 23.35 -6.51 24.69
CA GLY A 145 23.97 -7.77 24.33
C GLY A 145 24.15 -7.96 22.83
N ASP A 146 23.48 -8.98 22.29
CA ASP A 146 23.47 -9.33 20.86
C ASP A 146 22.30 -8.70 20.09
N GLY A 147 21.68 -7.67 20.66
CA GLY A 147 20.52 -7.00 20.08
C GLY A 147 20.31 -5.58 20.58
N TRP A 148 19.05 -5.18 20.57
CA TRP A 148 18.57 -3.84 20.87
C TRP A 148 17.32 -3.87 21.74
N ARG A 149 17.21 -2.94 22.68
CA ARG A 149 15.96 -2.64 23.40
C ARG A 149 15.23 -1.49 22.73
N ILE A 150 14.02 -1.78 22.31
CA ILE A 150 13.17 -0.79 21.64
C ILE A 150 12.18 -0.21 22.65
N ASN A 151 12.14 1.13 22.73
CA ASN A 151 11.22 1.87 23.58
C ASN A 151 10.58 3.02 22.81
N GLY A 152 9.27 3.16 22.91
CA GLY A 152 8.50 4.23 22.26
C GLY A 152 7.11 3.81 21.83
N SER A 153 6.56 4.56 20.88
CA SER A 153 5.23 4.25 20.36
C SER A 153 5.08 4.70 18.91
N LYS A 154 4.16 4.06 18.21
CA LYS A 154 3.74 4.42 16.85
C LYS A 154 2.24 4.61 16.80
N ILE A 155 1.79 5.54 15.94
CA ILE A 155 0.37 5.83 15.72
C ILE A 155 0.04 5.75 14.22
N PHE A 156 -1.23 5.59 13.90
CA PHE A 156 -1.71 5.42 12.52
C PHE A 156 -1.04 4.24 11.80
N THR A 157 -0.70 3.19 12.56
CA THR A 157 -0.14 1.97 11.98
C THR A 157 -1.26 1.21 11.28
N THR A 158 -1.44 1.47 9.99
CA THR A 158 -2.45 0.82 9.14
C THR A 158 -2.23 -0.69 9.16
N HIS A 159 -3.32 -1.44 9.28
CA HIS A 159 -3.34 -2.89 9.49
C HIS A 159 -2.64 -3.36 10.79
N GLY A 160 -2.20 -2.46 11.66
CA GLY A 160 -1.55 -2.83 12.92
C GLY A 160 -2.32 -3.86 13.75
N PRO A 161 -3.67 -3.79 13.84
CA PRO A 161 -4.46 -4.80 14.55
C PRO A 161 -4.37 -6.22 13.99
N HIS A 162 -4.04 -6.37 12.71
CA HIS A 162 -4.03 -7.65 11.98
C HIS A 162 -2.62 -8.09 11.60
N ALA A 163 -1.62 -7.21 11.74
CA ALA A 163 -0.25 -7.48 11.34
C ALA A 163 0.42 -8.52 12.26
N ASP A 164 1.21 -9.41 11.66
CA ASP A 164 2.07 -10.36 12.38
C ASP A 164 3.41 -9.74 12.72
N VAL A 165 3.89 -8.83 11.89
CA VAL A 165 5.19 -8.17 12.03
C VAL A 165 5.08 -6.69 11.68
N ILE A 166 5.87 -5.86 12.36
CA ILE A 166 5.96 -4.42 12.14
C ILE A 166 7.37 -4.08 11.67
N LEU A 167 7.47 -3.42 10.52
CA LEU A 167 8.68 -2.70 10.14
C LEU A 167 8.67 -1.36 10.89
N ALA A 168 9.31 -1.31 12.04
CA ALA A 168 9.35 -0.14 12.91
C ALA A 168 10.56 0.74 12.61
N TYR A 169 10.29 2.03 12.38
CA TYR A 169 11.35 3.05 12.30
C TYR A 169 11.80 3.42 13.71
N VAL A 170 13.09 3.31 13.96
CA VAL A 170 13.67 3.53 15.28
C VAL A 170 14.92 4.40 15.18
N ARG A 171 15.31 4.95 16.31
CA ARG A 171 16.50 5.80 16.46
C ARG A 171 17.60 5.03 17.19
N PHE A 172 18.66 4.68 16.46
CA PHE A 172 19.88 4.08 16.96
C PHE A 172 20.89 5.12 17.49
N GLY A 173 20.81 6.35 16.98
CA GLY A 173 21.75 7.42 17.31
C GLY A 173 21.21 8.81 16.99
N PRO A 174 22.01 9.87 17.16
CA PRO A 174 21.57 11.25 16.96
C PRO A 174 21.35 11.60 15.48
N GLY A 175 20.51 12.60 15.25
CA GLY A 175 20.23 13.16 13.92
C GLY A 175 19.53 12.17 12.99
N THR A 176 19.44 12.53 11.71
CA THR A 176 18.80 11.68 10.67
C THR A 176 19.62 10.44 10.34
N GLN A 177 20.93 10.48 10.53
CA GLN A 177 21.83 9.34 10.33
C GLN A 177 21.56 8.22 11.35
N GLY A 178 21.11 8.57 12.55
CA GLY A 178 20.77 7.60 13.58
C GLY A 178 19.42 6.90 13.35
N ILE A 179 18.64 7.23 12.30
CA ILE A 179 17.35 6.60 12.01
C ILE A 179 17.56 5.38 11.12
N GLY A 180 16.98 4.25 11.55
CA GLY A 180 16.91 3.02 10.79
C GLY A 180 15.60 2.29 11.01
N SER A 181 15.58 0.98 10.76
CA SER A 181 14.37 0.15 10.95
C SER A 181 14.69 -1.26 11.39
N VAL A 182 13.75 -1.81 12.15
CA VAL A 182 13.79 -3.17 12.67
C VAL A 182 12.49 -3.90 12.39
N LEU A 183 12.52 -5.23 12.34
CA LEU A 183 11.33 -6.07 12.32
C LEU A 183 11.00 -6.50 13.76
N ILE A 184 9.74 -6.26 14.14
CA ILE A 184 9.21 -6.60 15.46
C ILE A 184 7.98 -7.47 15.31
N ASP A 185 8.01 -8.69 15.82
CA ASP A 185 6.81 -9.52 15.92
C ASP A 185 5.76 -8.84 16.81
N THR A 186 4.52 -8.76 16.37
CA THR A 186 3.45 -8.10 17.14
C THR A 186 3.13 -8.82 18.45
N LYS A 187 3.51 -10.09 18.57
CA LYS A 187 3.35 -10.93 19.77
C LYS A 187 4.59 -10.97 20.67
N ALA A 188 5.63 -10.17 20.33
CA ALA A 188 6.83 -10.13 21.16
C ALA A 188 6.53 -9.53 22.54
N GLU A 189 7.27 -9.98 23.56
CA GLU A 189 7.17 -9.42 24.90
C GLU A 189 7.49 -7.92 24.89
N GLY A 190 6.67 -7.11 25.57
CA GLY A 190 6.78 -5.66 25.59
C GLY A 190 6.06 -4.95 24.44
N VAL A 191 5.55 -5.67 23.43
CA VAL A 191 4.68 -5.08 22.40
C VAL A 191 3.25 -5.03 22.91
N ARG A 192 2.64 -3.86 22.86
CA ARG A 192 1.24 -3.68 23.26
C ARG A 192 0.49 -2.91 22.18
N LEU A 193 -0.60 -3.51 21.73
CA LEU A 193 -1.57 -2.85 20.87
C LEU A 193 -2.39 -1.85 21.72
N GLY A 194 -2.42 -0.60 21.30
CA GLY A 194 -3.23 0.45 21.91
C GLY A 194 -4.63 0.54 21.33
N LYS A 195 -5.13 1.77 21.25
CA LYS A 195 -6.47 2.03 20.70
C LYS A 195 -6.52 1.62 19.22
N ARG A 196 -7.52 0.82 18.86
CA ARG A 196 -7.91 0.57 17.48
C ARG A 196 -8.85 1.68 17.02
N SER A 197 -8.71 2.06 15.77
CA SER A 197 -9.61 2.99 15.09
C SER A 197 -9.69 2.61 13.62
N ALA A 198 -10.75 3.05 12.95
CA ALA A 198 -10.93 2.79 11.53
C ALA A 198 -10.90 4.11 10.73
N PHE A 199 -10.45 4.03 9.50
CA PHE A 199 -10.66 5.07 8.49
C PHE A 199 -12.12 5.04 8.00
N MET A 200 -12.51 5.99 7.17
CA MET A 200 -13.84 6.00 6.51
C MET A 200 -14.08 4.77 5.64
N SER A 201 -13.03 4.05 5.29
CA SER A 201 -13.05 2.80 4.52
C SER A 201 -13.21 1.53 5.38
N ASP A 202 -13.47 1.66 6.67
CA ASP A 202 -13.46 0.60 7.67
C ASP A 202 -12.10 -0.13 7.82
N GLU A 203 -11.08 0.31 7.10
CA GLU A 203 -9.71 -0.19 7.26
C GLU A 203 -9.14 0.27 8.60
N GLU A 204 -8.69 -0.69 9.41
CA GLU A 204 -8.22 -0.41 10.76
C GLU A 204 -6.77 0.07 10.83
N TRP A 205 -6.52 0.90 11.81
CA TRP A 205 -5.18 1.26 12.27
C TRP A 205 -5.12 1.20 13.81
N ALA A 206 -3.93 1.15 14.35
CA ALA A 206 -3.72 1.14 15.80
C ALA A 206 -2.55 2.00 16.23
N GLU A 207 -2.58 2.36 17.51
CA GLU A 207 -1.39 2.73 18.27
C GLU A 207 -0.64 1.45 18.65
N ILE A 208 0.68 1.50 18.60
CA ILE A 208 1.56 0.40 19.01
C ILE A 208 2.58 0.94 19.98
N PHE A 209 2.70 0.31 21.13
CA PHE A 209 3.64 0.66 22.18
C PHE A 209 4.73 -0.40 22.27
N PHE A 210 5.95 0.05 22.41
CA PHE A 210 7.12 -0.77 22.65
C PHE A 210 7.67 -0.43 24.04
N ASP A 211 7.62 -1.40 24.94
CA ASP A 211 8.12 -1.30 26.30
C ASP A 211 9.25 -2.31 26.48
N ASN A 212 10.48 -1.83 26.35
CA ASN A 212 11.67 -2.62 26.52
C ASN A 212 11.73 -3.89 25.63
N VAL A 213 11.20 -3.81 24.42
CA VAL A 213 11.13 -4.93 23.46
C VAL A 213 12.53 -5.29 23.01
N PHE A 214 12.94 -6.57 23.20
CA PHE A 214 14.20 -7.07 22.69
C PHE A 214 14.09 -7.42 21.20
N VAL A 215 15.03 -6.88 20.41
CA VAL A 215 15.16 -7.15 18.99
C VAL A 215 16.58 -7.60 18.69
N PRO A 216 16.79 -8.85 18.24
CA PRO A 216 18.13 -9.34 17.92
C PRO A 216 18.72 -8.59 16.71
N ASN A 217 20.05 -8.57 16.61
CA ASN A 217 20.78 -7.87 15.55
C ASN A 217 20.38 -8.33 14.14
N ASP A 218 20.03 -9.58 13.97
CA ASP A 218 19.59 -10.15 12.69
C ASP A 218 18.18 -9.68 12.26
N MET A 219 17.44 -9.01 13.14
CA MET A 219 16.15 -8.36 12.84
C MET A 219 16.27 -6.87 12.51
N VAL A 220 17.47 -6.30 12.50
CA VAL A 220 17.72 -4.96 11.96
C VAL A 220 17.70 -5.04 10.43
N VAL A 221 16.79 -4.29 9.78
CA VAL A 221 16.70 -4.23 8.31
C VAL A 221 17.64 -3.17 7.76
N LEU A 222 17.58 -1.98 8.33
CA LEU A 222 18.46 -0.87 8.01
C LEU A 222 18.95 -0.25 9.33
N GLY A 223 20.25 -0.31 9.59
CA GLY A 223 20.88 0.34 10.73
C GLY A 223 21.08 1.83 10.53
N GLU A 224 22.03 2.42 11.27
CA GLU A 224 22.44 3.81 11.10
C GLU A 224 22.80 4.13 9.65
N GLY A 225 22.42 5.32 9.18
CA GLY A 225 22.58 5.74 7.78
C GLY A 225 21.54 5.17 6.81
N GLY A 226 20.67 4.27 7.24
CA GLY A 226 19.66 3.60 6.41
C GLY A 226 18.48 4.48 6.04
N PHE A 227 18.23 5.59 6.73
CA PHE A 227 17.04 6.41 6.55
C PHE A 227 16.84 6.91 5.12
N LYS A 228 17.91 7.34 4.44
CA LYS A 228 17.83 7.81 3.05
C LYS A 228 17.34 6.71 2.09
N LYS A 229 17.81 5.48 2.25
CA LYS A 229 17.37 4.31 1.47
C LYS A 229 15.90 4.02 1.72
N GLN A 230 15.48 4.11 2.95
CA GLN A 230 14.13 3.86 3.38
C GLN A 230 13.14 4.88 2.82
N ILE A 231 13.49 6.18 2.84
CA ILE A 231 12.68 7.25 2.26
C ILE A 231 12.61 7.15 0.73
N ALA A 232 13.66 6.69 0.06
CA ALA A 232 13.60 6.40 -1.38
C ALA A 232 12.55 5.31 -1.69
N GLY A 233 12.44 4.27 -0.86
CA GLY A 233 11.39 3.26 -0.94
C GLY A 233 9.97 3.81 -0.81
N PHE A 234 9.79 4.93 -0.10
CA PHE A 234 8.48 5.59 0.03
C PHE A 234 7.93 6.16 -1.28
N ASN A 235 8.78 6.45 -2.27
CA ASN A 235 8.28 6.86 -3.58
C ASN A 235 7.56 5.73 -4.29
N VAL A 236 7.99 4.49 -4.07
CA VAL A 236 7.29 3.29 -4.56
C VAL A 236 5.92 3.17 -3.88
N GLU A 237 5.87 3.30 -2.54
CA GLU A 237 4.63 3.27 -1.77
C GLU A 237 3.64 4.35 -2.22
N ARG A 238 4.12 5.55 -2.51
CA ARG A 238 3.28 6.64 -3.02
C ARG A 238 2.61 6.30 -4.35
N ILE A 239 3.26 5.54 -5.24
CA ILE A 239 2.65 5.07 -6.48
C ILE A 239 1.50 4.11 -6.19
N GLY A 240 1.68 3.14 -5.30
CA GLY A 240 0.61 2.22 -4.89
C GLY A 240 -0.61 2.95 -4.31
N ASN A 241 -0.37 3.88 -3.38
CA ASN A 241 -1.42 4.74 -2.83
C ASN A 241 -2.13 5.58 -3.90
N THR A 242 -1.38 6.11 -4.87
CA THR A 242 -1.91 6.92 -5.97
C THR A 242 -2.82 6.07 -6.87
N ALA A 243 -2.37 4.86 -7.24
CA ALA A 243 -3.14 3.92 -8.05
C ALA A 243 -4.47 3.56 -7.35
N ARG A 244 -4.40 3.23 -6.06
CA ARG A 244 -5.59 2.87 -5.26
C ARG A 244 -6.59 4.02 -5.16
N SER A 245 -6.13 5.23 -4.88
CA SER A 245 -6.99 6.42 -4.78
C SER A 245 -7.67 6.74 -6.11
N LEU A 246 -6.92 6.75 -7.21
CA LEU A 246 -7.47 7.02 -8.54
C LEU A 246 -8.46 5.94 -8.98
N ALA A 247 -8.15 4.67 -8.70
CA ALA A 247 -9.00 3.55 -9.03
C ALA A 247 -10.32 3.58 -8.25
N LEU A 248 -10.30 3.98 -6.97
CA LEU A 248 -11.52 4.21 -6.18
C LEU A 248 -12.38 5.31 -6.78
N GLY A 249 -11.78 6.44 -7.17
CA GLY A 249 -12.48 7.53 -7.84
C GLY A 249 -13.10 7.08 -9.17
N ARG A 250 -12.39 6.26 -9.96
CA ARG A 250 -12.91 5.68 -11.21
C ARG A 250 -14.07 4.71 -10.94
N TYR A 251 -13.96 3.86 -9.92
CA TYR A 251 -15.05 2.97 -9.50
C TYR A 251 -16.32 3.78 -9.15
N ALA A 252 -16.18 4.80 -8.30
CA ALA A 252 -17.29 5.67 -7.90
C ALA A 252 -17.91 6.40 -9.10
N PHE A 253 -17.09 6.88 -10.04
CA PHE A 253 -17.54 7.49 -11.28
C PHE A 253 -18.39 6.53 -12.14
N GLU A 254 -17.94 5.30 -12.34
CA GLU A 254 -18.66 4.31 -13.14
C GLU A 254 -19.98 3.90 -12.48
N GLU A 255 -20.03 3.71 -11.17
CA GLU A 255 -21.25 3.45 -10.42
C GLU A 255 -22.25 4.62 -10.54
N ALA A 256 -21.77 5.85 -10.35
CA ALA A 256 -22.60 7.05 -10.49
C ALA A 256 -23.13 7.20 -11.94
N ARG A 257 -22.30 6.93 -12.94
CA ARG A 257 -22.68 6.97 -14.35
C ARG A 257 -23.75 5.91 -14.66
N ALA A 258 -23.55 4.67 -14.23
CA ALA A 258 -24.50 3.59 -14.42
C ALA A 258 -25.86 3.92 -13.77
N TRP A 259 -25.84 4.47 -12.57
CA TRP A 259 -27.05 4.93 -11.90
C TRP A 259 -27.75 6.07 -12.64
N ALA A 260 -27.00 7.06 -13.11
CA ALA A 260 -27.57 8.20 -13.85
C ALA A 260 -28.25 7.79 -15.17
N MET A 261 -27.82 6.68 -15.77
CA MET A 261 -28.40 6.10 -16.98
C MET A 261 -29.69 5.28 -16.74
N GLN A 262 -30.03 5.02 -15.48
CA GLN A 262 -31.23 4.22 -15.11
C GLN A 262 -32.25 5.01 -14.31
N ARG A 263 -31.79 5.89 -13.42
CA ARG A 263 -32.66 6.65 -12.51
C ARG A 263 -33.36 7.80 -13.25
N LYS A 264 -34.68 7.89 -13.07
CA LYS A 264 -35.50 8.99 -13.58
C LYS A 264 -35.93 9.95 -12.49
N GLN A 265 -35.89 11.24 -12.79
CA GLN A 265 -36.50 12.32 -12.02
C GLN A 265 -37.13 13.34 -12.99
N PHE A 266 -38.26 13.94 -12.62
CA PHE A 266 -38.98 14.87 -13.47
C PHE A 266 -39.28 14.32 -14.89
N GLY A 267 -39.59 13.02 -14.97
CA GLY A 267 -39.97 12.33 -16.21
C GLY A 267 -38.82 11.95 -17.16
N ARG A 268 -37.54 12.25 -16.83
CA ARG A 268 -36.40 11.95 -17.68
C ARG A 268 -35.22 11.34 -16.87
N LEU A 269 -34.27 10.71 -17.54
CA LEU A 269 -33.09 10.12 -16.92
C LEU A 269 -32.18 11.19 -16.31
N LEU A 270 -31.46 10.86 -15.24
CA LEU A 270 -30.50 11.79 -14.61
C LEU A 270 -29.41 12.22 -15.58
N CYS A 271 -28.96 11.34 -16.47
CA CYS A 271 -27.93 11.64 -17.48
C CYS A 271 -28.42 12.67 -18.56
N GLU A 272 -29.71 12.96 -18.64
CA GLU A 272 -30.27 13.96 -19.56
C GLU A 272 -30.25 15.38 -19.00
N PHE A 273 -29.86 15.56 -17.73
CA PHE A 273 -29.72 16.87 -17.10
C PHE A 273 -28.35 17.48 -17.36
N GLN A 274 -28.28 18.58 -18.07
CA GLN A 274 -27.04 19.23 -18.47
C GLN A 274 -26.11 19.55 -17.25
N GLY A 275 -26.68 19.98 -16.12
CA GLY A 275 -25.92 20.25 -14.90
C GLY A 275 -25.20 19.00 -14.35
N LEU A 276 -25.74 17.79 -14.55
CA LEU A 276 -25.07 16.53 -14.21
C LEU A 276 -24.06 16.12 -15.28
N GLN A 277 -24.37 16.34 -16.57
CA GLN A 277 -23.43 16.04 -17.66
C GLN A 277 -22.09 16.79 -17.48
N TRP A 278 -22.14 18.06 -17.07
CA TRP A 278 -20.93 18.84 -16.77
C TRP A 278 -20.11 18.22 -15.65
N LYS A 279 -20.76 17.76 -14.56
CA LYS A 279 -20.05 17.09 -13.46
C LYS A 279 -19.36 15.80 -13.92
N PHE A 280 -20.05 14.99 -14.74
CA PHE A 280 -19.44 13.78 -15.32
C PHE A 280 -18.27 14.12 -16.25
N ALA A 281 -18.39 15.18 -17.07
CA ALA A 281 -17.30 15.62 -17.93
C ALA A 281 -16.06 16.06 -17.10
N ASP A 282 -16.26 16.87 -16.06
CA ASP A 282 -15.17 17.32 -15.18
C ASP A 282 -14.51 16.16 -14.44
N MET A 283 -15.29 15.23 -13.89
CA MET A 283 -14.74 14.02 -13.25
C MET A 283 -13.94 13.19 -14.24
N ARG A 284 -14.44 12.98 -15.45
CA ARG A 284 -13.74 12.22 -16.48
C ARG A 284 -12.40 12.85 -16.88
N ILE A 285 -12.38 14.17 -17.09
CA ILE A 285 -11.16 14.92 -17.41
C ILE A 285 -10.11 14.74 -16.31
N LYS A 286 -10.52 14.86 -15.03
CA LYS A 286 -9.62 14.70 -13.89
C LYS A 286 -9.09 13.28 -13.77
N LEU A 287 -9.94 12.27 -13.94
CA LEU A 287 -9.55 10.86 -13.89
C LEU A 287 -8.55 10.51 -14.99
N ASP A 288 -8.78 10.98 -16.21
CA ASP A 288 -7.87 10.69 -17.33
C ASP A 288 -6.53 11.43 -17.18
N ALA A 289 -6.54 12.69 -16.72
CA ALA A 289 -5.33 13.42 -16.41
C ALA A 289 -4.53 12.75 -15.28
N GLY A 290 -5.21 12.29 -14.23
CA GLY A 290 -4.60 11.53 -13.13
C GLY A 290 -3.97 10.23 -13.61
N GLN A 291 -4.64 9.50 -14.51
CA GLN A 291 -4.12 8.28 -15.12
C GLN A 291 -2.79 8.51 -15.84
N LEU A 292 -2.72 9.56 -16.65
CA LEU A 292 -1.47 9.89 -17.37
C LEU A 292 -0.33 10.27 -16.43
N LEU A 293 -0.61 11.00 -15.35
CA LEU A 293 0.39 11.36 -14.33
C LEU A 293 0.89 10.12 -13.58
N LEU A 294 0.00 9.22 -13.20
CA LEU A 294 0.33 7.96 -12.53
C LEU A 294 1.16 7.06 -13.44
N TYR A 295 0.73 6.86 -14.68
CA TYR A 295 1.43 6.01 -15.64
C TYR A 295 2.82 6.54 -15.96
N ARG A 296 2.99 7.86 -16.12
CA ARG A 296 4.30 8.47 -16.29
C ARG A 296 5.22 8.17 -15.10
N ALA A 297 4.74 8.35 -13.87
CA ALA A 297 5.54 8.10 -12.68
C ALA A 297 5.91 6.62 -12.51
N ALA A 298 5.00 5.70 -12.86
CA ALA A 298 5.23 4.27 -12.78
C ALA A 298 6.18 3.77 -13.88
N SER A 299 6.00 4.21 -15.14
CA SER A 299 6.82 3.79 -16.28
C SER A 299 8.25 4.31 -16.22
N ASN A 300 8.46 5.53 -15.70
CA ASN A 300 9.80 6.10 -15.56
C ASN A 300 10.63 5.48 -14.43
N ALA A 301 10.09 4.50 -13.72
CA ALA A 301 10.74 3.80 -12.62
C ALA A 301 11.47 2.50 -13.03
N ASP A 302 11.53 2.16 -14.33
CA ASP A 302 12.01 0.86 -14.84
C ASP A 302 13.49 0.54 -14.51
N THR A 303 14.28 1.53 -14.12
CA THR A 303 15.71 1.36 -13.80
C THR A 303 16.05 1.64 -12.33
N GLY A 304 15.06 1.67 -11.44
CA GLY A 304 15.30 1.95 -10.02
C GLY A 304 14.07 2.49 -9.28
N PHE A 305 14.29 3.42 -8.35
CA PHE A 305 13.20 4.08 -7.66
C PHE A 305 12.58 5.18 -8.53
N PRO A 306 11.23 5.35 -8.48
CA PRO A 306 10.55 6.40 -9.24
C PRO A 306 11.02 7.79 -8.81
N SER A 307 10.95 8.75 -9.75
CA SER A 307 11.25 10.14 -9.49
C SER A 307 10.39 10.70 -8.36
N ALA A 308 11.03 11.29 -7.34
CA ALA A 308 10.31 11.91 -6.22
C ALA A 308 9.37 13.02 -6.69
N THR A 309 9.76 13.81 -7.68
CA THR A 309 8.94 14.91 -8.24
C THR A 309 7.72 14.37 -8.99
N GLU A 310 7.90 13.40 -9.90
CA GLU A 310 6.79 12.83 -10.66
C GLU A 310 5.80 12.10 -9.74
N THR A 311 6.32 11.36 -8.78
CA THR A 311 5.51 10.65 -7.77
C THR A 311 4.72 11.62 -6.90
N ALA A 312 5.34 12.72 -6.44
CA ALA A 312 4.66 13.73 -5.64
C ALA A 312 3.54 14.44 -6.43
N ILE A 313 3.79 14.78 -7.69
CA ILE A 313 2.80 15.38 -8.59
C ILE A 313 1.62 14.41 -8.80
N ALA A 314 1.91 13.16 -9.17
CA ALA A 314 0.88 12.14 -9.38
C ALA A 314 0.05 11.94 -8.11
N LYS A 315 0.70 11.76 -6.94
CA LYS A 315 0.01 11.55 -5.67
C LYS A 315 -0.88 12.73 -5.30
N ALA A 316 -0.37 13.96 -5.36
CA ALA A 316 -1.16 15.13 -5.01
C ALA A 316 -2.41 15.26 -5.89
N TYR A 317 -2.25 15.15 -7.20
CA TYR A 317 -3.34 15.28 -8.15
C TYR A 317 -4.36 14.12 -8.03
N CYS A 318 -3.89 12.88 -8.04
CA CYS A 318 -4.78 11.70 -8.03
C CYS A 318 -5.54 11.54 -6.72
N ASN A 319 -4.92 11.84 -5.56
CA ASN A 319 -5.62 11.75 -4.28
C ASN A 319 -6.73 12.81 -4.17
N GLN A 320 -6.52 14.03 -4.68
CA GLN A 320 -7.56 15.06 -4.75
C GLN A 320 -8.66 14.69 -5.75
N THR A 321 -8.31 13.99 -6.83
CA THR A 321 -9.26 13.56 -7.85
C THR A 321 -10.10 12.37 -7.37
N GLY A 322 -9.51 11.44 -6.64
CA GLY A 322 -10.20 10.27 -6.11
C GLY A 322 -11.18 10.59 -4.98
N PHE A 323 -10.96 11.71 -4.28
CA PHE A 323 -11.86 12.24 -3.25
C PHE A 323 -12.92 13.15 -3.85
#